data_37c54572c6bddb8bc729816160ded2a0
#
_entry.id   37c54572c6bddb8bc729816160ded2a0
#
_cell.length_a   1.000
_cell.length_b   1.000
_cell.length_c   1.000
_cell.angle_alpha   90.00
_cell.angle_beta   90.00
_cell.angle_gamma   90.00
#
_symmetry.space_group_name_H-M   'P 1'
#
loop_
_entity.id
_entity.type
_entity.pdbx_description
1 polymer ?
#
loop_
_entity_poly.entity_id
_entity_poly.type
_entity_poly.pdbx_seq_one_letter_code
_entity_poly.pdbx_strand_id
1 'polypeptide(L)'
;MTSPASPRRAAQRREKLPGGIWVLALFAVPFAAAGIGIFWFMVASPLVDWARMQTWNQVPAVVESATLQSHHPSKGGTTHSVSVRYRYVVEGVTYTGQRAAIHERADNIGSFQEELGRRLQGLQRTGKAAPVWVNPRNPAESIVDRRLRTGLITLALVLSSVSAWFGLAVLAKIARAVWNGGMPVVPGPPGSRPPR
;
A
#
# COMPACT_ATOMS: atom_id res chain seq x y z
N MET A 1 -9.73 71.58 -28.75
CA MET A 1 -10.58 70.78 -27.84
C MET A 1 -10.40 69.31 -28.18
N THR A 2 -9.50 68.68 -27.49
CA THR A 2 -9.16 67.23 -27.69
C THR A 2 -9.80 66.45 -26.55
N SER A 3 -10.76 65.60 -26.92
CA SER A 3 -11.48 64.72 -25.96
C SER A 3 -10.54 63.62 -25.49
N PRO A 4 -10.48 63.32 -24.19
CA PRO A 4 -9.63 62.22 -23.67
C PRO A 4 -10.32 60.88 -23.95
N ALA A 5 -9.57 59.99 -24.59
CA ALA A 5 -9.97 58.60 -24.83
C ALA A 5 -10.15 57.85 -23.51
N SER A 6 -11.33 57.30 -23.28
CA SER A 6 -11.65 56.46 -22.15
C SER A 6 -10.78 55.19 -22.15
N PRO A 7 -10.14 54.82 -20.99
CA PRO A 7 -9.44 53.56 -20.94
C PRO A 7 -10.45 52.41 -20.99
N ARG A 8 -10.47 51.68 -22.11
CA ARG A 8 -11.16 50.41 -22.26
C ARG A 8 -10.61 49.47 -21.18
N ARG A 9 -11.36 49.26 -20.11
CA ARG A 9 -11.11 48.15 -19.18
C ARG A 9 -11.08 46.86 -19.98
N ALA A 10 -9.90 46.32 -20.12
CA ALA A 10 -9.74 44.94 -20.62
C ALA A 10 -10.49 44.03 -19.63
N ALA A 11 -11.69 43.65 -20.04
CA ALA A 11 -12.44 42.64 -19.32
C ALA A 11 -11.59 41.36 -19.34
N GLN A 12 -10.93 41.08 -18.23
CA GLN A 12 -10.26 39.79 -18.02
C GLN A 12 -11.31 38.71 -18.25
N ARG A 13 -11.22 38.08 -19.37
CA ARG A 13 -12.02 36.91 -19.74
C ARG A 13 -11.67 35.81 -18.74
N ARG A 14 -12.43 35.71 -17.65
CA ARG A 14 -12.33 34.57 -16.74
C ARG A 14 -12.66 33.33 -17.56
N GLU A 15 -11.65 32.57 -17.93
CA GLU A 15 -11.86 31.30 -18.58
C GLU A 15 -12.63 30.41 -17.61
N LYS A 16 -13.85 30.06 -17.99
CA LYS A 16 -14.67 29.10 -17.27
C LYS A 16 -13.94 27.78 -17.28
N LEU A 17 -13.63 27.23 -16.12
CA LEU A 17 -13.09 25.89 -16.00
C LEU A 17 -14.03 24.90 -16.71
N PRO A 18 -13.55 24.10 -17.65
CA PRO A 18 -14.41 23.15 -18.37
C PRO A 18 -15.03 22.19 -17.37
N GLY A 19 -16.33 21.87 -17.52
CA GLY A 19 -17.07 20.97 -16.63
C GLY A 19 -16.43 19.57 -16.46
N GLY A 20 -15.52 19.18 -17.37
CA GLY A 20 -14.73 17.96 -17.29
C GLY A 20 -13.69 17.92 -16.15
N ILE A 21 -13.40 19.03 -15.48
CA ILE A 21 -12.39 19.05 -14.41
C ILE A 21 -12.78 18.19 -13.21
N TRP A 22 -14.08 18.13 -12.91
CA TRP A 22 -14.62 17.26 -11.85
C TRP A 22 -14.55 15.77 -12.20
N VAL A 23 -14.72 15.45 -13.49
CA VAL A 23 -14.54 14.07 -13.97
C VAL A 23 -13.08 13.68 -13.84
N LEU A 24 -12.14 14.56 -14.17
CA LEU A 24 -10.71 14.31 -13.97
C LEU A 24 -10.36 14.12 -12.47
N ALA A 25 -10.96 14.92 -11.58
CA ALA A 25 -10.76 14.78 -10.13
C ALA A 25 -11.29 13.43 -9.64
N LEU A 26 -12.45 12.98 -10.13
CA LEU A 26 -13.05 11.69 -9.76
C LEU A 26 -12.14 10.50 -10.09
N PHE A 27 -11.36 10.59 -11.17
CA PHE A 27 -10.36 9.58 -11.49
C PHE A 27 -9.03 9.80 -10.75
N ALA A 28 -8.57 11.04 -10.62
CA ALA A 28 -7.27 11.34 -10.03
C ALA A 28 -7.18 10.98 -8.54
N VAL A 29 -8.25 11.20 -7.77
CA VAL A 29 -8.29 10.90 -6.34
C VAL A 29 -8.09 9.41 -6.04
N PRO A 30 -8.84 8.47 -6.67
CA PRO A 30 -8.60 7.04 -6.49
C PRO A 30 -7.18 6.60 -6.86
N PHE A 31 -6.60 7.14 -7.94
CA PHE A 31 -5.23 6.80 -8.33
C PHE A 31 -4.20 7.30 -7.31
N ALA A 32 -4.34 8.53 -6.82
CA ALA A 32 -3.48 9.05 -5.78
C ALA A 32 -3.60 8.23 -4.49
N ALA A 33 -4.83 7.93 -4.05
CA ALA A 33 -5.11 7.14 -2.86
C ALA A 33 -4.58 5.71 -2.98
N ALA A 34 -4.77 5.06 -4.15
CA ALA A 34 -4.24 3.73 -4.42
C ALA A 34 -2.70 3.73 -4.38
N GLY A 35 -2.04 4.70 -5.01
CA GLY A 35 -0.59 4.83 -4.97
C GLY A 35 -0.06 4.98 -3.54
N ILE A 36 -0.66 5.86 -2.74
CA ILE A 36 -0.29 6.06 -1.33
C ILE A 36 -0.57 4.79 -0.51
N GLY A 37 -1.71 4.15 -0.72
CA GLY A 37 -2.08 2.91 -0.03
C GLY A 37 -1.11 1.76 -0.34
N ILE A 38 -0.80 1.52 -1.62
CA ILE A 38 0.18 0.52 -2.05
C ILE A 38 1.54 0.80 -1.41
N PHE A 39 2.01 2.05 -1.45
CA PHE A 39 3.27 2.44 -0.82
C PHE A 39 3.26 2.13 0.68
N TRP A 40 2.23 2.53 1.40
CA TRP A 40 2.14 2.31 2.84
C TRP A 40 2.13 0.82 3.20
N PHE A 41 1.21 0.05 2.60
CA PHE A 41 0.99 -1.35 3.00
C PHE A 41 2.00 -2.33 2.42
N MET A 42 2.58 -2.05 1.26
CA MET A 42 3.51 -2.98 0.61
C MET A 42 4.98 -2.56 0.68
N VAL A 43 5.28 -1.30 1.04
CA VAL A 43 6.64 -0.80 1.15
C VAL A 43 6.95 -0.30 2.56
N ALA A 44 6.27 0.74 3.03
CA ALA A 44 6.62 1.40 4.28
C ALA A 44 6.41 0.48 5.50
N SER A 45 5.24 -0.13 5.65
CA SER A 45 4.93 -1.00 6.78
C SER A 45 5.87 -2.22 6.87
N PRO A 46 6.15 -2.98 5.79
CA PRO A 46 7.11 -4.07 5.83
C PRO A 46 8.55 -3.63 6.15
N LEU A 47 8.96 -2.45 5.69
CA LEU A 47 10.28 -1.89 6.03
C LEU A 47 10.39 -1.52 7.51
N VAL A 48 9.35 -0.89 8.07
CA VAL A 48 9.30 -0.57 9.51
C VAL A 48 9.33 -1.85 10.35
N ASP A 49 8.52 -2.85 9.98
CA ASP A 49 8.52 -4.15 10.65
C ASP A 49 9.89 -4.82 10.58
N TRP A 50 10.49 -4.84 9.41
CA TRP A 50 11.82 -5.39 9.22
C TRP A 50 12.87 -4.68 10.09
N ALA A 51 12.89 -3.35 10.09
CA ALA A 51 13.82 -2.57 10.90
C ALA A 51 13.64 -2.86 12.40
N ARG A 52 12.40 -2.92 12.88
CA ARG A 52 12.07 -3.26 14.28
C ARG A 52 12.58 -4.65 14.65
N MET A 53 12.44 -5.62 13.75
CA MET A 53 12.83 -7.01 13.97
C MET A 53 14.34 -7.25 13.95
N GLN A 54 15.17 -6.26 13.55
CA GLN A 54 16.64 -6.43 13.58
C GLN A 54 17.20 -6.59 14.99
N THR A 55 16.50 -6.08 16.01
CA THR A 55 16.87 -6.20 17.42
C THR A 55 16.28 -7.43 18.11
N TRP A 56 15.55 -8.28 17.39
CA TRP A 56 14.90 -9.47 17.96
C TRP A 56 15.89 -10.61 18.15
N ASN A 57 15.71 -11.38 19.22
CA ASN A 57 16.55 -12.51 19.58
C ASN A 57 16.10 -13.79 18.86
N GLN A 58 17.06 -14.61 18.48
CA GLN A 58 16.78 -15.90 17.89
C GLN A 58 16.57 -16.96 18.99
N VAL A 59 15.45 -17.69 18.91
CA VAL A 59 15.07 -18.73 19.88
C VAL A 59 14.68 -20.01 19.10
N PRO A 60 15.06 -21.21 19.58
CA PRO A 60 14.60 -22.45 18.99
C PRO A 60 13.10 -22.65 19.25
N ALA A 61 12.35 -23.06 18.22
CA ALA A 61 10.92 -23.35 18.29
C ALA A 61 10.60 -24.70 17.66
N VAL A 62 9.56 -25.34 18.14
CA VAL A 62 9.02 -26.58 17.55
C VAL A 62 7.83 -26.21 16.67
N VAL A 63 7.87 -26.61 15.40
CA VAL A 63 6.77 -26.42 14.46
C VAL A 63 5.68 -27.46 14.73
N GLU A 64 4.51 -26.99 15.19
CA GLU A 64 3.36 -27.85 15.47
C GLU A 64 2.54 -28.15 14.23
N SER A 65 2.34 -27.14 13.38
CA SER A 65 1.67 -27.29 12.08
C SER A 65 2.25 -26.34 11.04
N ALA A 66 2.35 -26.81 9.80
CA ALA A 66 2.75 -26.00 8.66
C ALA A 66 1.96 -26.44 7.41
N THR A 67 1.22 -25.50 6.84
CA THR A 67 0.39 -25.76 5.66
C THR A 67 0.75 -24.78 4.56
N LEU A 68 1.08 -25.31 3.39
CA LEU A 68 1.20 -24.54 2.15
C LEU A 68 -0.15 -24.63 1.43
N GLN A 69 -0.81 -23.51 1.30
CA GLN A 69 -2.08 -23.39 0.58
C GLN A 69 -1.82 -22.85 -0.82
N SER A 70 -2.38 -23.52 -1.82
CA SER A 70 -2.34 -23.09 -3.21
C SER A 70 -3.73 -22.71 -3.68
N HIS A 71 -3.90 -21.49 -4.16
CA HIS A 71 -5.16 -20.98 -4.68
C HIS A 71 -5.05 -20.87 -6.20
N HIS A 72 -5.98 -21.51 -6.90
CA HIS A 72 -6.08 -21.50 -8.35
C HIS A 72 -7.29 -20.64 -8.77
N PRO A 73 -7.14 -19.32 -8.90
CA PRO A 73 -8.24 -18.49 -9.38
C PRO A 73 -8.56 -18.82 -10.83
N SER A 74 -9.83 -18.67 -11.23
CA SER A 74 -10.29 -18.94 -12.60
C SER A 74 -9.59 -18.09 -13.66
N LYS A 75 -9.01 -16.97 -13.28
CA LYS A 75 -8.19 -16.08 -14.12
C LYS A 75 -6.95 -15.68 -13.33
N GLY A 76 -5.77 -15.97 -13.88
CA GLY A 76 -4.48 -15.66 -13.26
C GLY A 76 -3.66 -16.90 -12.92
N GLY A 77 -2.44 -16.70 -12.42
CA GLY A 77 -1.56 -17.78 -11.98
C GLY A 77 -1.91 -18.29 -10.59
N THR A 78 -1.40 -19.47 -10.22
CA THR A 78 -1.53 -20.03 -8.88
C THR A 78 -0.85 -19.12 -7.87
N THR A 79 -1.55 -18.77 -6.80
CA THR A 79 -0.99 -18.04 -5.66
C THR A 79 -0.73 -18.99 -4.50
N HIS A 80 0.32 -18.73 -3.74
CA HIS A 80 0.72 -19.55 -2.60
C HIS A 80 0.73 -18.72 -1.31
N SER A 81 0.29 -19.35 -0.21
CA SER A 81 0.41 -18.79 1.13
C SER A 81 0.83 -19.87 2.13
N VAL A 82 1.58 -19.48 3.14
CA VAL A 82 2.03 -20.37 4.20
C VAL A 82 1.34 -20.00 5.50
N SER A 83 0.70 -20.98 6.13
CA SER A 83 0.21 -20.89 7.51
C SER A 83 1.08 -21.78 8.39
N VAL A 84 1.49 -21.26 9.53
CA VAL A 84 2.34 -21.98 10.48
C VAL A 84 1.85 -21.78 11.92
N ARG A 85 2.02 -22.79 12.76
CA ARG A 85 1.94 -22.68 14.22
C ARG A 85 3.19 -23.31 14.80
N TYR A 86 3.84 -22.60 15.71
CA TYR A 86 5.05 -23.08 16.39
C TYR A 86 5.06 -22.66 17.85
N ARG A 87 5.75 -23.44 18.69
CA ARG A 87 5.89 -23.22 20.11
C ARG A 87 7.35 -22.99 20.46
N TYR A 88 7.61 -22.05 21.33
CA TYR A 88 8.94 -21.71 21.82
C TYR A 88 8.88 -21.33 23.30
N VAL A 89 10.04 -21.32 23.96
CA VAL A 89 10.16 -20.99 25.40
C VAL A 89 11.09 -19.79 25.55
N VAL A 90 10.65 -18.80 26.31
CA VAL A 90 11.46 -17.64 26.70
C VAL A 90 11.37 -17.51 28.22
N GLU A 91 12.52 -17.50 28.90
CA GLU A 91 12.60 -17.38 30.38
C GLU A 91 11.68 -18.36 31.12
N GLY A 92 11.59 -19.60 30.64
CA GLY A 92 10.74 -20.65 31.24
C GLY A 92 9.25 -20.57 30.89
N VAL A 93 8.80 -19.51 30.20
CA VAL A 93 7.40 -19.37 29.76
C VAL A 93 7.25 -19.86 28.32
N THR A 94 6.20 -20.67 28.10
CA THR A 94 5.88 -21.22 26.78
C THR A 94 4.97 -20.25 26.01
N TYR A 95 5.37 -19.93 24.78
CA TYR A 95 4.61 -19.10 23.85
C TYR A 95 4.28 -19.85 22.57
N THR A 96 3.21 -19.43 21.90
CA THR A 96 2.82 -19.93 20.57
C THR A 96 2.85 -18.80 19.56
N GLY A 97 3.55 -19.02 18.44
CA GLY A 97 3.61 -18.07 17.33
C GLY A 97 2.91 -18.61 16.09
N GLN A 98 2.46 -17.71 15.24
CA GLN A 98 1.77 -18.05 13.98
C GLN A 98 2.32 -17.27 12.76
N ARG A 99 3.17 -16.28 12.98
CA ARG A 99 3.69 -15.43 11.92
C ARG A 99 4.83 -16.12 11.15
N ALA A 100 4.56 -16.48 9.90
CA ALA A 100 5.53 -17.16 9.04
C ALA A 100 6.59 -16.20 8.49
N ALA A 101 6.16 -15.04 7.98
CA ALA A 101 7.03 -14.06 7.31
C ALA A 101 6.49 -12.63 7.47
N ILE A 102 7.25 -11.62 7.02
CA ILE A 102 6.79 -10.22 7.01
C ILE A 102 5.61 -10.06 6.04
N HIS A 103 5.69 -10.69 4.85
CA HIS A 103 4.62 -10.70 3.86
C HIS A 103 3.87 -12.04 3.93
N GLU A 104 2.72 -12.05 4.60
CA GLU A 104 1.92 -13.26 4.80
C GLU A 104 0.86 -13.47 3.71
N ARG A 105 0.58 -12.46 2.88
CA ARG A 105 -0.45 -12.56 1.85
C ARG A 105 -0.07 -13.57 0.77
N ALA A 106 -1.08 -14.27 0.27
CA ALA A 106 -0.93 -15.16 -0.88
C ALA A 106 -0.48 -14.38 -2.11
N ASP A 107 0.56 -14.83 -2.76
CA ASP A 107 1.09 -14.22 -3.98
C ASP A 107 1.72 -15.29 -4.90
N ASN A 108 1.98 -14.89 -6.14
CA ASN A 108 2.66 -15.70 -7.16
C ASN A 108 3.99 -15.10 -7.60
N ILE A 109 4.57 -14.21 -6.80
CA ILE A 109 5.81 -13.52 -7.12
C ILE A 109 7.01 -14.30 -6.56
N GLY A 110 7.63 -15.08 -7.42
CA GLY A 110 8.77 -15.94 -7.06
C GLY A 110 8.37 -17.18 -6.25
N SER A 111 9.37 -17.95 -5.81
CA SER A 111 9.23 -19.24 -5.12
C SER A 111 9.22 -19.12 -3.58
N PHE A 112 9.23 -17.92 -3.03
CA PHE A 112 9.43 -17.69 -1.59
C PHE A 112 8.42 -18.45 -0.71
N GLN A 113 7.12 -18.36 -1.02
CA GLN A 113 6.08 -19.02 -0.24
C GLN A 113 6.21 -20.54 -0.30
N GLU A 114 6.52 -21.08 -1.48
CA GLU A 114 6.72 -22.52 -1.65
C GLU A 114 7.96 -23.03 -0.91
N GLU A 115 9.08 -22.31 -0.98
CA GLU A 115 10.33 -22.67 -0.30
C GLU A 115 10.14 -22.63 1.22
N LEU A 116 9.51 -21.54 1.73
CA LEU A 116 9.22 -21.42 3.15
C LEU A 116 8.27 -22.51 3.63
N GLY A 117 7.20 -22.79 2.88
CA GLY A 117 6.23 -23.83 3.20
C GLY A 117 6.88 -25.22 3.23
N ARG A 118 7.65 -25.58 2.20
CA ARG A 118 8.39 -26.87 2.15
C ARG A 118 9.38 -27.02 3.31
N ARG A 119 10.12 -25.95 3.63
CA ARG A 119 11.05 -25.92 4.78
C ARG A 119 10.32 -26.18 6.11
N LEU A 120 9.21 -25.46 6.35
CA LEU A 120 8.46 -25.60 7.60
C LEU A 120 7.79 -26.95 7.73
N GLN A 121 7.23 -27.52 6.66
CA GLN A 121 6.69 -28.87 6.63
C GLN A 121 7.79 -29.92 6.88
N GLY A 122 9.00 -29.71 6.36
CA GLY A 122 10.14 -30.56 6.65
C GLY A 122 10.53 -30.53 8.16
N LEU A 123 10.56 -29.36 8.77
CA LEU A 123 10.85 -29.19 10.19
C LEU A 123 9.75 -29.81 11.06
N GLN A 124 8.48 -29.64 10.69
CA GLN A 124 7.34 -30.28 11.36
C GLN A 124 7.47 -31.82 11.34
N ARG A 125 7.75 -32.41 10.18
CA ARG A 125 7.86 -33.88 10.04
C ARG A 125 9.04 -34.45 10.79
N THR A 126 10.15 -33.74 10.89
CA THR A 126 11.37 -34.22 11.55
C THR A 126 11.44 -33.89 13.03
N GLY A 127 10.55 -33.05 13.55
CA GLY A 127 10.59 -32.54 14.91
C GLY A 127 11.83 -31.66 15.20
N LYS A 128 12.60 -31.29 14.18
CA LYS A 128 13.77 -30.42 14.36
C LYS A 128 13.35 -29.01 14.73
N ALA A 129 14.13 -28.39 15.64
CA ALA A 129 13.88 -27.02 16.01
C ALA A 129 14.03 -26.05 14.84
N ALA A 130 13.06 -25.16 14.68
CA ALA A 130 13.12 -24.03 13.78
C ALA A 130 13.69 -22.81 14.52
N PRO A 131 14.63 -22.04 13.94
CA PRO A 131 14.99 -20.75 14.51
C PRO A 131 13.85 -19.75 14.26
N VAL A 132 13.36 -19.11 15.32
CA VAL A 132 12.37 -18.04 15.26
C VAL A 132 12.91 -16.79 15.91
N TRP A 133 12.50 -15.64 15.43
CA TRP A 133 12.88 -14.34 15.96
C TRP A 133 11.80 -13.87 16.92
N VAL A 134 12.17 -13.52 18.15
CA VAL A 134 11.27 -13.14 19.23
C VAL A 134 11.59 -11.72 19.70
N ASN A 135 10.56 -10.91 19.88
CA ASN A 135 10.70 -9.56 20.42
C ASN A 135 11.12 -9.60 21.88
N PRO A 136 12.33 -9.10 22.26
CA PRO A 136 12.77 -9.12 23.65
C PRO A 136 11.92 -8.27 24.60
N ARG A 137 11.18 -7.29 24.09
CA ARG A 137 10.28 -6.44 24.89
C ARG A 137 8.87 -7.02 25.02
N ASN A 138 8.47 -7.90 24.09
CA ASN A 138 7.19 -8.58 24.11
C ASN A 138 7.35 -10.00 23.57
N PRO A 139 7.67 -10.98 24.40
CA PRO A 139 7.94 -12.36 23.98
C PRO A 139 6.78 -13.06 23.26
N ALA A 140 5.56 -12.55 23.35
CA ALA A 140 4.43 -13.06 22.57
C ALA A 140 4.52 -12.73 21.06
N GLU A 141 5.31 -11.73 20.69
CA GLU A 141 5.57 -11.38 19.29
C GLU A 141 6.76 -12.17 18.75
N SER A 142 6.53 -12.96 17.72
CA SER A 142 7.58 -13.76 17.07
C SER A 142 7.33 -13.92 15.58
N ILE A 143 8.39 -14.28 14.84
CA ILE A 143 8.32 -14.52 13.40
C ILE A 143 9.35 -15.57 12.99
N VAL A 144 9.03 -16.42 12.01
CA VAL A 144 9.97 -17.44 11.53
C VAL A 144 10.98 -16.82 10.54
N ASP A 145 10.52 -16.09 9.56
CA ASP A 145 11.39 -15.50 8.53
C ASP A 145 11.18 -13.99 8.42
N ARG A 146 12.21 -13.23 8.79
CA ARG A 146 12.22 -11.76 8.74
C ARG A 146 12.86 -11.18 7.48
N ARG A 147 13.11 -12.00 6.46
CA ARG A 147 13.70 -11.52 5.21
C ARG A 147 12.71 -10.63 4.45
N LEU A 148 13.23 -9.52 3.93
CA LEU A 148 12.48 -8.68 3.01
C LEU A 148 12.45 -9.33 1.61
N ARG A 149 11.30 -9.30 0.99
CA ARG A 149 11.11 -9.72 -0.40
C ARG A 149 11.40 -8.54 -1.33
N THR A 150 12.68 -8.34 -1.66
CA THR A 150 13.14 -7.18 -2.44
C THR A 150 12.39 -7.05 -3.78
N GLY A 151 12.16 -8.15 -4.50
CA GLY A 151 11.41 -8.12 -5.77
C GLY A 151 9.98 -7.60 -5.61
N LEU A 152 9.28 -8.04 -4.56
CA LEU A 152 7.93 -7.57 -4.25
C LEU A 152 7.92 -6.08 -3.88
N ILE A 153 8.86 -5.66 -3.04
CA ILE A 153 9.00 -4.25 -2.62
C ILE A 153 9.33 -3.36 -3.82
N THR A 154 10.25 -3.78 -4.69
CA THR A 154 10.61 -3.03 -5.90
C THR A 154 9.41 -2.86 -6.83
N LEU A 155 8.67 -3.95 -7.09
CA LEU A 155 7.45 -3.89 -7.90
C LEU A 155 6.41 -2.94 -7.28
N ALA A 156 6.17 -3.08 -5.97
CA ALA A 156 5.22 -2.22 -5.25
C ALA A 156 5.66 -0.75 -5.28
N LEU A 157 6.96 -0.47 -5.16
CA LEU A 157 7.53 0.88 -5.24
C LEU A 157 7.29 1.50 -6.63
N VAL A 158 7.52 0.75 -7.71
CA VAL A 158 7.26 1.23 -9.07
C VAL A 158 5.77 1.52 -9.27
N LEU A 159 4.90 0.56 -8.93
CA LEU A 159 3.45 0.72 -9.10
C LEU A 159 2.89 1.88 -8.28
N SER A 160 3.31 2.01 -7.01
CA SER A 160 2.88 3.10 -6.14
C SER A 160 3.35 4.46 -6.65
N SER A 161 4.61 4.55 -7.10
CA SER A 161 5.18 5.79 -7.64
C SER A 161 4.44 6.26 -8.90
N VAL A 162 4.18 5.35 -9.83
CA VAL A 162 3.44 5.69 -11.08
C VAL A 162 2.01 6.12 -10.75
N SER A 163 1.30 5.37 -9.90
CA SER A 163 -0.08 5.69 -9.54
C SER A 163 -0.18 7.00 -8.77
N ALA A 164 0.68 7.20 -7.76
CA ALA A 164 0.69 8.42 -6.97
C ALA A 164 1.07 9.64 -7.84
N TRP A 165 2.12 9.51 -8.67
CA TRP A 165 2.56 10.60 -9.54
C TRP A 165 1.46 11.02 -10.52
N PHE A 166 0.79 10.07 -11.17
CA PHE A 166 -0.32 10.36 -12.07
C PHE A 166 -1.46 11.09 -11.35
N GLY A 167 -1.93 10.54 -10.22
CA GLY A 167 -3.01 11.14 -9.44
C GLY A 167 -2.67 12.54 -8.93
N LEU A 168 -1.48 12.71 -8.33
CA LEU A 168 -1.02 13.99 -7.80
C LEU A 168 -0.76 15.03 -8.89
N ALA A 169 -0.22 14.63 -10.05
CA ALA A 169 0.01 15.54 -11.17
C ALA A 169 -1.32 16.11 -11.72
N VAL A 170 -2.35 15.27 -11.82
CA VAL A 170 -3.69 15.72 -12.25
C VAL A 170 -4.30 16.63 -11.18
N LEU A 171 -4.25 16.26 -9.90
CA LEU A 171 -4.76 17.09 -8.81
C LEU A 171 -4.04 18.44 -8.72
N ALA A 172 -2.72 18.47 -8.92
CA ALA A 172 -1.95 19.71 -8.95
C ALA A 172 -2.36 20.63 -10.10
N LYS A 173 -2.64 20.08 -11.30
CA LYS A 173 -3.19 20.86 -12.43
C LYS A 173 -4.57 21.44 -12.09
N ILE A 174 -5.45 20.64 -11.48
CA ILE A 174 -6.77 21.09 -11.04
C ILE A 174 -6.64 22.21 -9.99
N ALA A 175 -5.80 22.02 -8.97
CA ALA A 175 -5.57 23.02 -7.94
C ALA A 175 -5.05 24.34 -8.50
N ARG A 176 -4.09 24.29 -9.43
CA ARG A 176 -3.58 25.49 -10.14
C ARG A 176 -4.65 26.18 -10.97
N ALA A 177 -5.50 25.43 -11.67
CA ALA A 177 -6.58 26.00 -12.46
C ALA A 177 -7.62 26.71 -11.59
N VAL A 178 -7.96 26.13 -10.44
CA VAL A 178 -8.85 26.74 -9.44
C VAL A 178 -8.23 27.99 -8.81
N TRP A 179 -6.93 27.92 -8.47
CA TRP A 179 -6.21 29.06 -7.85
C TRP A 179 -6.07 30.25 -8.81
N ASN A 180 -5.80 29.99 -10.09
CA ASN A 180 -5.52 31.05 -11.09
C ASN A 180 -6.76 31.74 -11.66
N GLY A 181 -7.96 31.42 -11.24
CA GLY A 181 -9.08 32.24 -11.73
C GLY A 181 -10.46 31.63 -11.81
N GLY A 182 -10.72 30.54 -11.19
CA GLY A 182 -12.03 29.99 -11.37
C GLY A 182 -12.58 29.21 -10.19
N MET A 183 -13.29 29.86 -9.28
CA MET A 183 -14.30 29.08 -8.57
C MET A 183 -15.30 28.54 -9.61
N PRO A 184 -15.60 27.22 -9.61
CA PRO A 184 -16.59 26.65 -10.50
C PRO A 184 -17.94 27.30 -10.19
N VAL A 185 -18.51 28.00 -11.17
CA VAL A 185 -19.89 28.48 -11.06
C VAL A 185 -20.76 27.23 -11.13
N VAL A 186 -21.36 26.85 -10.00
CA VAL A 186 -22.42 25.86 -9.96
C VAL A 186 -23.56 26.41 -10.85
N PRO A 187 -24.00 25.73 -11.90
CA PRO A 187 -25.13 26.17 -12.69
C PRO A 187 -26.34 26.25 -11.77
N GLY A 188 -26.90 27.46 -11.61
CA GLY A 188 -28.19 27.63 -10.92
C GLY A 188 -29.27 26.82 -11.64
N PRO A 189 -30.36 26.45 -10.94
CA PRO A 189 -31.45 25.72 -11.54
C PRO A 189 -31.99 26.47 -12.76
N PRO A 190 -32.36 25.73 -13.85
CA PRO A 190 -32.87 26.36 -15.05
C PRO A 190 -34.15 27.17 -14.70
N GLY A 191 -34.09 28.51 -14.84
CA GLY A 191 -35.23 29.39 -14.58
C GLY A 191 -34.98 30.59 -13.67
N SER A 192 -33.84 30.72 -13.01
CA SER A 192 -33.51 31.93 -12.23
C SER A 192 -33.04 33.06 -13.14
N ARG A 193 -33.96 33.98 -13.49
CA ARG A 193 -33.63 35.25 -14.14
C ARG A 193 -32.90 36.13 -13.11
N PRO A 194 -31.82 36.85 -13.51
CA PRO A 194 -31.21 37.85 -12.64
C PRO A 194 -32.22 38.98 -12.37
N PRO A 195 -32.26 39.56 -11.16
CA PRO A 195 -33.05 40.75 -10.85
C PRO A 195 -32.57 41.91 -11.74
N ARG A 196 -33.54 42.69 -12.25
CA ARG A 196 -33.29 43.91 -13.05
C ARG A 196 -32.71 45.04 -12.19
#